data_87d1cf4ac5af914521a436163740c731
#
_entry.id   87d1cf4ac5af914521a436163740c731
#
_cell.length_a   1.000
_cell.length_b   1.000
_cell.length_c   1.000
_cell.angle_alpha   90.00
_cell.angle_beta   90.00
_cell.angle_gamma   90.00
#
_symmetry.space_group_name_H-M   'P 1'
#
loop_
_entity.id
_entity.type
_entity.pdbx_description
1 polymer ?
#
loop_
_entity_poly.entity_id
_entity_poly.type
_entity_poly.pdbx_seq_one_letter_code
_entity_poly.pdbx_strand_id
1 'polypeptide(L)'
;MVIDTRQFTGPRDYEPLIEACHKFHNVPHVPGDQNIKWFWLDSFEHTFPDEMNAFLDKRRAEASYPLLCNHCTNPPCVRVCPTQATYKMEDGIVAMDYHRCIGCRFCMAGCPFGARSFNFKDPRKFLADPVPNPTFPTRMIGVVEKCTFCAERLAVGQLPACVEASGGKILFGDLEDPNSTVRQALSANYSIRRKPNLGTQPGVYYLI
;
A
#
# COMPACT_ATOMS: atom_id res chain seq x y z
N MET A 1 2.00 2.93 -9.64
CA MET A 1 1.16 3.96 -8.96
C MET A 1 2.01 5.21 -8.75
N VAL A 2 1.42 6.39 -8.98
CA VAL A 2 2.07 7.71 -8.74
C VAL A 2 1.16 8.50 -7.80
N ILE A 3 1.72 9.04 -6.73
CA ILE A 3 1.01 9.84 -5.73
C ILE A 3 1.54 11.28 -5.82
N ASP A 4 0.70 12.22 -6.20
CA ASP A 4 1.09 13.64 -6.24
C ASP A 4 0.85 14.27 -4.86
N THR A 5 1.89 14.23 -4.03
CA THR A 5 1.81 14.72 -2.64
C THR A 5 1.62 16.22 -2.54
N ARG A 6 1.90 16.97 -3.61
CA ARG A 6 1.74 18.44 -3.67
C ARG A 6 0.27 18.87 -3.65
N GLN A 7 -0.64 17.95 -4.03
CA GLN A 7 -2.08 18.20 -4.07
C GLN A 7 -2.81 17.91 -2.75
N PHE A 8 -2.07 17.49 -1.72
CA PHE A 8 -2.62 17.25 -0.39
C PHE A 8 -2.12 18.33 0.57
N THR A 9 -3.02 18.92 1.33
CA THR A 9 -2.73 20.04 2.24
C THR A 9 -2.54 19.58 3.68
N GLY A 10 -3.07 18.41 4.03
CA GLY A 10 -2.95 17.87 5.37
C GLY A 10 -3.49 16.44 5.50
N PRO A 11 -3.38 15.83 6.67
CA PRO A 11 -3.74 14.43 6.90
C PRO A 11 -5.22 14.13 6.61
N ARG A 12 -6.11 15.11 6.79
CA ARG A 12 -7.55 14.94 6.52
C ARG A 12 -7.88 14.67 5.05
N ASP A 13 -7.05 15.16 4.13
CA ASP A 13 -7.26 14.92 2.69
C ASP A 13 -7.10 13.45 2.32
N TYR A 14 -6.44 12.66 3.15
CA TYR A 14 -6.24 11.23 2.95
C TYR A 14 -7.33 10.35 3.59
N GLU A 15 -8.15 10.90 4.49
CA GLU A 15 -9.20 10.15 5.17
C GLU A 15 -10.17 9.46 4.20
N PRO A 16 -10.68 10.12 3.13
CA PRO A 16 -11.55 9.46 2.16
C PRO A 16 -10.88 8.30 1.42
N LEU A 17 -9.56 8.39 1.18
CA LEU A 17 -8.79 7.38 0.49
C LEU A 17 -8.60 6.14 1.38
N ILE A 18 -8.27 6.38 2.65
CA ILE A 18 -8.13 5.33 3.67
C ILE A 18 -9.48 4.63 3.86
N GLU A 19 -10.55 5.40 3.99
CA GLU A 19 -11.90 4.88 4.18
C GLU A 19 -12.35 4.04 2.97
N ALA A 20 -12.16 4.53 1.75
CA ALA A 20 -12.49 3.78 0.53
C ALA A 20 -11.74 2.44 0.45
N CYS A 21 -10.42 2.45 0.77
CA CYS A 21 -9.61 1.24 0.82
C CYS A 21 -10.12 0.27 1.90
N HIS A 22 -10.32 0.77 3.12
CA HIS A 22 -10.67 -0.07 4.26
C HIS A 22 -12.09 -0.63 4.15
N LYS A 23 -13.06 0.15 3.67
CA LYS A 23 -14.43 -0.33 3.40
C LYS A 23 -14.44 -1.41 2.32
N PHE A 24 -13.76 -1.17 1.20
CA PHE A 24 -13.76 -2.11 0.09
C PHE A 24 -13.16 -3.47 0.48
N HIS A 25 -12.07 -3.47 1.27
CA HIS A 25 -11.33 -4.68 1.64
C HIS A 25 -11.70 -5.24 3.02
N ASN A 26 -12.73 -4.72 3.67
CA ASN A 26 -13.08 -5.13 5.05
C ASN A 26 -11.84 -5.12 5.96
N VAL A 27 -11.07 -4.02 5.95
CA VAL A 27 -9.87 -3.91 6.79
C VAL A 27 -10.28 -3.64 8.23
N PRO A 28 -9.91 -4.51 9.19
CA PRO A 28 -10.31 -4.32 10.57
C PRO A 28 -9.54 -3.18 11.23
N HIS A 29 -10.20 -2.44 12.10
CA HIS A 29 -9.56 -1.47 12.97
C HIS A 29 -9.26 -2.12 14.32
N VAL A 30 -8.07 -2.71 14.47
CA VAL A 30 -7.62 -3.32 15.73
C VAL A 30 -6.91 -2.26 16.56
N PRO A 31 -7.37 -1.92 17.78
CA PRO A 31 -6.75 -0.89 18.59
C PRO A 31 -5.31 -1.23 19.00
N GLY A 32 -4.46 -0.20 19.06
CA GLY A 32 -3.07 -0.30 19.52
C GLY A 32 -2.10 -0.76 18.43
N ASP A 33 -0.97 -1.31 18.87
CA ASP A 33 0.17 -1.67 17.99
C ASP A 33 -0.10 -2.81 17.00
N GLN A 34 -1.22 -3.50 17.16
CA GLN A 34 -1.64 -4.61 16.30
C GLN A 34 -2.60 -4.17 15.20
N ASN A 35 -2.72 -2.88 14.96
CA ASN A 35 -3.59 -2.37 13.89
C ASN A 35 -3.17 -2.90 12.51
N ILE A 36 -4.16 -3.19 11.67
CA ILE A 36 -3.95 -3.74 10.32
C ILE A 36 -3.79 -2.59 9.33
N LYS A 37 -2.61 -2.54 8.71
CA LYS A 37 -2.21 -1.45 7.80
C LYS A 37 -2.31 -1.89 6.35
N TRP A 38 -3.27 -1.32 5.61
CA TRP A 38 -3.38 -1.46 4.15
C TRP A 38 -3.01 -0.15 3.45
N PHE A 39 -3.62 0.94 3.88
CA PHE A 39 -3.31 2.31 3.49
C PHE A 39 -3.28 3.14 4.78
N TRP A 40 -2.17 3.79 5.07
CA TRP A 40 -1.98 4.57 6.30
C TRP A 40 -1.11 5.79 6.07
N LEU A 41 -0.95 6.64 7.06
CA LEU A 41 -0.10 7.82 7.01
C LEU A 41 1.12 7.66 7.92
N ASP A 42 2.22 8.29 7.52
CA ASP A 42 3.42 8.39 8.34
C ASP A 42 4.14 9.72 8.08
N SER A 43 5.13 10.06 8.90
CA SER A 43 5.97 11.25 8.76
C SER A 43 6.91 11.14 7.55
N PHE A 44 7.51 12.26 7.14
CA PHE A 44 8.55 12.28 6.11
C PHE A 44 9.74 11.39 6.50
N GLU A 45 10.23 11.53 7.73
CA GLU A 45 11.37 10.78 8.26
C GLU A 45 11.20 9.27 8.15
N HIS A 46 10.03 8.74 8.53
CA HIS A 46 9.74 7.31 8.41
C HIS A 46 9.47 6.86 6.97
N THR A 47 8.97 7.77 6.14
CA THR A 47 8.64 7.48 4.74
C THR A 47 9.88 7.47 3.87
N PHE A 48 10.72 8.50 3.99
CA PHE A 48 11.89 8.76 3.15
C PHE A 48 13.15 8.99 3.98
N PRO A 49 13.60 8.02 4.76
CA PRO A 49 14.77 8.19 5.63
C PRO A 49 16.04 8.54 4.85
N ASP A 50 16.16 8.09 3.60
CA ASP A 50 17.33 8.36 2.74
C ASP A 50 17.36 9.81 2.22
N GLU A 51 16.25 10.55 2.31
CA GLU A 51 16.10 11.94 1.86
C GLU A 51 16.23 12.96 3.01
N MET A 52 16.44 12.49 4.23
CA MET A 52 16.61 13.35 5.40
C MET A 52 17.92 14.16 5.32
N ASN A 53 17.80 15.47 5.50
CA ASN A 53 18.97 16.36 5.57
C ASN A 53 18.66 17.60 6.43
N ALA A 54 19.71 18.31 6.84
CA ALA A 54 19.59 19.47 7.73
C ALA A 54 18.88 20.69 7.11
N PHE A 55 18.68 20.70 5.80
CA PHE A 55 18.07 21.80 5.04
C PHE A 55 16.68 21.42 4.52
N LEU A 56 16.10 20.33 5.00
CA LEU A 56 14.77 19.91 4.59
C LEU A 56 13.76 21.00 4.94
N ASP A 57 12.95 21.36 3.95
CA ASP A 57 11.88 22.34 4.13
C ASP A 57 10.90 21.88 5.23
N LYS A 58 10.57 22.80 6.15
CA LYS A 58 9.73 22.50 7.31
C LYS A 58 8.36 21.95 6.95
N ARG A 59 7.74 22.49 5.88
CA ARG A 59 6.43 22.03 5.40
C ARG A 59 6.48 20.56 4.99
N ARG A 60 7.57 20.14 4.30
CA ARG A 60 7.75 18.74 3.90
C ARG A 60 8.05 17.83 5.09
N ALA A 61 8.86 18.31 6.04
CA ALA A 61 9.21 17.55 7.24
C ALA A 61 8.00 17.25 8.12
N GLU A 62 7.08 18.22 8.24
CA GLU A 62 5.86 18.10 9.06
C GLU A 62 4.66 17.49 8.31
N ALA A 63 4.75 17.31 7.00
CA ALA A 63 3.67 16.72 6.20
C ALA A 63 3.50 15.23 6.49
N SER A 64 2.27 14.76 6.33
CA SER A 64 1.94 13.34 6.36
C SER A 64 1.98 12.76 4.95
N TYR A 65 2.53 11.57 4.83
CA TYR A 65 2.68 10.86 3.56
C TYR A 65 1.88 9.57 3.55
N PRO A 66 1.15 9.27 2.46
CA PRO A 66 0.36 8.07 2.36
C PRO A 66 1.25 6.87 2.05
N LEU A 67 1.07 5.81 2.80
CA LEU A 67 1.82 4.58 2.71
C LEU A 67 0.92 3.40 2.40
N LEU A 68 1.44 2.48 1.60
CA LEU A 68 0.80 1.22 1.26
C LEU A 68 1.87 0.20 0.83
N CYS A 69 1.47 -1.00 0.41
CA CYS A 69 2.41 -1.96 -0.18
C CYS A 69 2.99 -1.37 -1.48
N ASN A 70 4.31 -1.41 -1.62
CA ASN A 70 4.99 -0.86 -2.80
C ASN A 70 4.96 -1.78 -4.03
N HIS A 71 4.39 -2.97 -3.95
CA HIS A 71 4.35 -3.94 -5.05
C HIS A 71 5.67 -3.98 -5.83
N CYS A 72 6.75 -4.26 -5.10
CA CYS A 72 8.12 -4.20 -5.59
C CYS A 72 8.33 -5.10 -6.80
N THR A 73 9.18 -4.68 -7.74
CA THR A 73 9.60 -5.53 -8.86
C THR A 73 10.42 -6.72 -8.37
N ASN A 74 11.29 -6.50 -7.36
CA ASN A 74 12.08 -7.54 -6.68
C ASN A 74 11.57 -7.72 -5.24
N PRO A 75 10.42 -8.40 -5.01
CA PRO A 75 9.78 -8.45 -3.71
C PRO A 75 10.46 -9.47 -2.78
N PRO A 76 11.19 -9.04 -1.74
CA PRO A 76 11.83 -9.98 -0.80
C PRO A 76 10.79 -10.79 -0.03
N CYS A 77 9.62 -10.22 0.22
CA CYS A 77 8.51 -10.89 0.89
C CYS A 77 7.95 -12.10 0.13
N VAL A 78 8.08 -12.14 -1.20
CA VAL A 78 7.73 -13.33 -2.01
C VAL A 78 8.79 -14.39 -1.84
N ARG A 79 10.08 -14.03 -1.92
CA ARG A 79 11.20 -14.98 -1.81
C ARG A 79 11.26 -15.73 -0.49
N VAL A 80 10.87 -15.07 0.61
CA VAL A 80 10.92 -15.68 1.95
C VAL A 80 9.69 -16.46 2.34
N CYS A 81 8.66 -16.53 1.49
CA CYS A 81 7.40 -17.22 1.82
C CYS A 81 7.54 -18.73 1.57
N PRO A 82 7.53 -19.57 2.63
CA PRO A 82 7.75 -21.01 2.47
C PRO A 82 6.59 -21.73 1.78
N THR A 83 5.39 -21.16 1.86
CA THR A 83 4.17 -21.76 1.29
C THR A 83 3.75 -21.11 -0.02
N GLN A 84 4.52 -20.11 -0.50
CA GLN A 84 4.13 -19.30 -1.66
C GLN A 84 2.76 -18.61 -1.52
N ALA A 85 2.32 -18.40 -0.28
CA ALA A 85 1.08 -17.66 0.01
C ALA A 85 1.14 -16.21 -0.48
N THR A 86 2.34 -15.62 -0.51
CA THR A 86 2.56 -14.33 -1.18
C THR A 86 3.34 -14.60 -2.47
N TYR A 87 2.86 -14.06 -3.57
CA TYR A 87 3.40 -14.32 -4.91
C TYR A 87 3.30 -13.06 -5.77
N LYS A 88 4.08 -13.01 -6.85
CA LYS A 88 4.00 -11.93 -7.84
C LYS A 88 3.21 -12.45 -9.05
N MET A 89 2.20 -11.68 -9.44
CA MET A 89 1.39 -11.95 -10.62
C MET A 89 2.13 -11.50 -11.90
N GLU A 90 1.64 -11.91 -13.06
CA GLU A 90 2.22 -11.54 -14.37
C GLU A 90 2.19 -10.03 -14.62
N ASP A 91 1.15 -9.34 -14.13
CA ASP A 91 1.01 -7.87 -14.18
C ASP A 91 1.92 -7.13 -13.19
N GLY A 92 2.78 -7.85 -12.45
CA GLY A 92 3.69 -7.28 -11.48
C GLY A 92 3.09 -7.05 -10.08
N ILE A 93 1.80 -7.25 -9.88
CA ILE A 93 1.15 -7.10 -8.58
C ILE A 93 1.63 -8.20 -7.63
N VAL A 94 2.02 -7.82 -6.42
CA VAL A 94 2.33 -8.79 -5.37
C VAL A 94 1.05 -9.13 -4.63
N ALA A 95 0.51 -10.30 -4.87
CA ALA A 95 -0.73 -10.80 -4.29
C ALA A 95 -0.52 -11.64 -3.02
N MET A 96 -1.61 -12.05 -2.39
CA MET A 96 -1.62 -12.85 -1.18
C MET A 96 -2.78 -13.85 -1.21
N ASP A 97 -2.46 -15.12 -1.05
CA ASP A 97 -3.44 -16.19 -0.81
C ASP A 97 -3.51 -16.48 0.69
N TYR A 98 -4.60 -16.08 1.32
CA TYR A 98 -4.78 -16.23 2.76
C TYR A 98 -4.96 -17.69 3.19
N HIS A 99 -5.41 -18.59 2.29
CA HIS A 99 -5.59 -20.02 2.59
C HIS A 99 -4.26 -20.78 2.67
N ARG A 100 -3.25 -20.31 1.92
CA ARG A 100 -1.89 -20.86 1.97
C ARG A 100 -1.04 -20.29 3.09
N CYS A 101 -1.49 -19.18 3.71
CA CYS A 101 -0.72 -18.51 4.74
C CYS A 101 -0.71 -19.31 6.04
N ILE A 102 0.47 -19.73 6.49
CA ILE A 102 0.67 -20.44 7.77
C ILE A 102 1.05 -19.50 8.94
N GLY A 103 1.05 -18.18 8.71
CA GLY A 103 1.34 -17.20 9.75
C GLY A 103 2.80 -17.14 10.24
N CYS A 104 3.75 -17.67 9.51
CA CYS A 104 5.17 -17.67 9.91
C CYS A 104 5.80 -16.27 10.01
N ARG A 105 5.19 -15.23 9.44
CA ARG A 105 5.58 -13.81 9.44
C ARG A 105 6.93 -13.51 8.76
N PHE A 106 7.58 -14.45 8.09
CA PHE A 106 8.82 -14.19 7.36
C PHE A 106 8.67 -13.06 6.33
N CYS A 107 7.51 -12.95 5.69
CA CYS A 107 7.22 -11.86 4.76
C CYS A 107 7.11 -10.48 5.45
N MET A 108 6.80 -10.42 6.74
CA MET A 108 6.84 -9.18 7.52
C MET A 108 8.29 -8.78 7.81
N ALA A 109 9.11 -9.73 8.27
CA ALA A 109 10.54 -9.50 8.49
C ALA A 109 11.28 -9.15 7.19
N GLY A 110 10.89 -9.75 6.06
CA GLY A 110 11.46 -9.48 4.75
C GLY A 110 11.00 -8.17 4.10
N CYS A 111 9.95 -7.49 4.61
CA CYS A 111 9.43 -6.27 4.03
C CYS A 111 10.09 -5.03 4.63
N PRO A 112 10.97 -4.28 3.91
CA PRO A 112 11.64 -3.11 4.48
C PRO A 112 10.71 -1.90 4.66
N PHE A 113 9.47 -2.00 4.17
CA PHE A 113 8.49 -0.90 4.17
C PHE A 113 7.46 -1.00 5.29
N GLY A 114 7.46 -2.08 6.09
CA GLY A 114 6.45 -2.30 7.11
C GLY A 114 5.02 -2.48 6.57
N ALA A 115 4.88 -2.85 5.29
CA ALA A 115 3.59 -2.88 4.60
C ALA A 115 2.87 -4.24 4.73
N ARG A 116 3.08 -4.93 5.85
CA ARG A 116 2.44 -6.21 6.15
C ARG A 116 2.04 -6.25 7.61
N SER A 117 0.79 -6.59 7.86
CA SER A 117 0.22 -6.70 9.21
C SER A 117 -0.23 -8.14 9.47
N PHE A 118 -0.14 -8.59 10.71
CA PHE A 118 -0.51 -9.95 11.11
C PHE A 118 -1.73 -9.93 12.02
N ASN A 119 -2.67 -10.82 11.76
CA ASN A 119 -3.87 -10.99 12.58
C ASN A 119 -3.59 -11.80 13.83
N PHE A 120 -3.10 -11.15 14.88
CA PHE A 120 -2.91 -11.77 16.21
C PHE A 120 -4.24 -12.06 16.92
N LYS A 121 -5.30 -11.32 16.58
CA LYS A 121 -6.67 -11.48 17.05
C LYS A 121 -7.57 -11.84 15.88
N ASP A 122 -8.76 -12.38 16.16
CA ASP A 122 -9.75 -12.59 15.11
C ASP A 122 -10.20 -11.23 14.53
N PRO A 123 -9.82 -10.90 13.28
CA PRO A 123 -10.09 -9.60 12.69
C PRO A 123 -11.59 -9.32 12.52
N ARG A 124 -12.41 -10.36 12.38
CA ARG A 124 -13.87 -10.25 12.24
C ARG A 124 -14.55 -9.55 13.42
N LYS A 125 -13.97 -9.67 14.62
CA LYS A 125 -14.46 -8.98 15.84
C LYS A 125 -14.25 -7.46 15.81
N PHE A 126 -13.49 -6.96 14.86
CA PHE A 126 -13.15 -5.54 14.70
C PHE A 126 -13.69 -4.95 13.39
N LEU A 127 -14.58 -5.66 12.74
CA LEU A 127 -15.34 -5.17 11.58
C LEU A 127 -16.73 -4.72 12.02
N ALA A 128 -17.35 -3.83 11.23
CA ALA A 128 -18.75 -3.50 11.39
C ALA A 128 -19.64 -4.73 11.09
N ASP A 129 -20.80 -4.78 11.70
CA ASP A 129 -21.82 -5.79 11.43
C ASP A 129 -23.12 -5.08 10.95
N PRO A 130 -23.55 -5.31 9.70
CA PRO A 130 -22.93 -6.14 8.66
C PRO A 130 -21.60 -5.59 8.16
N VAL A 131 -20.74 -6.47 7.62
CA VAL A 131 -19.46 -6.07 7.02
C VAL A 131 -19.67 -5.07 5.88
N PRO A 132 -18.78 -4.06 5.72
CA PRO A 132 -18.94 -3.00 4.73
C PRO A 132 -19.03 -3.50 3.28
N ASN A 133 -18.28 -4.55 2.95
CA ASN A 133 -18.30 -5.17 1.63
C ASN A 133 -18.52 -6.69 1.73
N PRO A 134 -19.74 -7.20 1.53
CA PRO A 134 -20.03 -8.63 1.62
C PRO A 134 -19.41 -9.43 0.49
N THR A 135 -18.96 -8.81 -0.61
CA THR A 135 -18.33 -9.48 -1.74
C THR A 135 -16.83 -9.70 -1.56
N PHE A 136 -16.20 -8.99 -0.63
CA PHE A 136 -14.79 -9.17 -0.33
C PHE A 136 -14.60 -10.03 0.93
N PRO A 137 -13.78 -11.09 0.89
CA PRO A 137 -13.66 -12.02 2.01
C PRO A 137 -13.05 -11.36 3.24
N THR A 138 -13.58 -11.69 4.42
CA THR A 138 -12.94 -11.38 5.69
C THR A 138 -11.78 -12.34 5.93
N ARG A 139 -10.72 -11.85 6.59
CA ARG A 139 -9.58 -12.71 6.94
C ARG A 139 -9.82 -13.44 8.26
N MET A 140 -8.96 -14.39 8.54
CA MET A 140 -8.97 -15.14 9.79
C MET A 140 -7.78 -14.77 10.66
N ILE A 141 -7.84 -15.16 11.94
CA ILE A 141 -6.69 -15.10 12.83
C ILE A 141 -5.51 -15.90 12.24
N GLY A 142 -4.29 -15.44 12.45
CA GLY A 142 -3.07 -16.17 12.07
C GLY A 142 -2.61 -15.96 10.63
N VAL A 143 -3.22 -15.06 9.86
CA VAL A 143 -2.75 -14.72 8.51
C VAL A 143 -2.16 -13.30 8.46
N VAL A 144 -1.29 -13.07 7.47
CA VAL A 144 -0.72 -11.75 7.18
C VAL A 144 -1.58 -11.04 6.14
N GLU A 145 -1.80 -9.75 6.31
CA GLU A 145 -2.53 -8.89 5.37
C GLU A 145 -1.65 -7.78 4.79
N LYS A 146 -2.05 -7.25 3.65
CA LYS A 146 -1.44 -6.09 3.00
C LYS A 146 -2.33 -5.56 1.87
N CYS A 147 -2.08 -4.34 1.41
CA CYS A 147 -2.67 -3.80 0.18
C CYS A 147 -2.40 -4.74 -1.02
N THR A 148 -3.44 -4.99 -1.84
CA THR A 148 -3.41 -5.84 -3.04
C THR A 148 -3.41 -5.05 -4.35
N PHE A 149 -3.32 -3.70 -4.31
CA PHE A 149 -3.62 -2.80 -5.43
C PHE A 149 -5.05 -2.99 -5.97
N CYS A 150 -5.95 -3.52 -5.14
CA CYS A 150 -7.32 -3.86 -5.57
C CYS A 150 -7.33 -4.75 -6.84
N ALA A 151 -6.52 -5.83 -6.86
CA ALA A 151 -6.40 -6.73 -8.01
C ALA A 151 -7.77 -7.24 -8.50
N GLU A 152 -8.71 -7.46 -7.60
CA GLU A 152 -10.10 -7.85 -7.87
C GLU A 152 -10.90 -6.75 -8.62
N ARG A 153 -10.63 -5.47 -8.36
CA ARG A 153 -11.23 -4.34 -9.11
C ARG A 153 -10.59 -4.21 -10.47
N LEU A 154 -9.26 -4.31 -10.54
CA LEU A 154 -8.51 -4.26 -11.78
C LEU A 154 -8.94 -5.37 -12.75
N ALA A 155 -9.23 -6.56 -12.24
CA ALA A 155 -9.72 -7.69 -13.04
C ALA A 155 -11.05 -7.40 -13.77
N VAL A 156 -11.84 -6.44 -13.30
CA VAL A 156 -13.09 -6.00 -13.93
C VAL A 156 -12.97 -4.60 -14.55
N GLY A 157 -11.74 -4.12 -14.79
CA GLY A 157 -11.48 -2.85 -15.47
C GLY A 157 -11.71 -1.60 -14.61
N GLN A 158 -11.81 -1.74 -13.29
CA GLN A 158 -11.99 -0.63 -12.35
C GLN A 158 -10.66 -0.22 -11.74
N LEU A 159 -10.49 1.07 -11.44
CA LEU A 159 -9.32 1.57 -10.73
C LEU A 159 -9.34 1.14 -9.25
N PRO A 160 -8.16 1.10 -8.58
CA PRO A 160 -8.12 0.89 -7.13
C PRO A 160 -8.99 1.91 -6.38
N ALA A 161 -9.65 1.47 -5.31
CA ALA A 161 -10.62 2.29 -4.57
C ALA A 161 -10.03 3.62 -4.07
N CYS A 162 -8.79 3.59 -3.56
CA CYS A 162 -8.10 4.81 -3.13
C CYS A 162 -7.74 5.75 -4.30
N VAL A 163 -7.53 5.21 -5.50
CA VAL A 163 -7.25 6.01 -6.71
C VAL A 163 -8.53 6.75 -7.14
N GLU A 164 -9.66 6.07 -7.22
CA GLU A 164 -10.94 6.71 -7.52
C GLU A 164 -11.29 7.79 -6.49
N ALA A 165 -11.16 7.46 -5.20
CA ALA A 165 -11.44 8.40 -4.11
C ALA A 165 -10.51 9.62 -4.11
N SER A 166 -9.33 9.53 -4.75
CA SER A 166 -8.36 10.63 -4.79
C SER A 166 -8.76 11.78 -5.73
N GLY A 167 -9.73 11.58 -6.64
CA GLY A 167 -10.11 12.59 -7.62
C GLY A 167 -8.96 13.03 -8.55
N GLY A 168 -8.07 12.08 -8.91
CA GLY A 168 -6.95 12.33 -9.83
C GLY A 168 -5.61 12.68 -9.14
N LYS A 169 -5.59 12.81 -7.81
CA LYS A 169 -4.33 13.07 -7.05
C LYS A 169 -3.43 11.84 -6.97
N ILE A 170 -3.98 10.66 -7.17
CA ILE A 170 -3.24 9.40 -7.30
C ILE A 170 -3.53 8.82 -8.68
N LEU A 171 -2.46 8.50 -9.42
CA LEU A 171 -2.54 7.87 -10.73
C LEU A 171 -2.16 6.40 -10.62
N PHE A 172 -2.86 5.57 -11.38
CA PHE A 172 -2.57 4.14 -11.47
C PHE A 172 -2.52 3.71 -12.94
N GLY A 173 -1.57 2.86 -13.29
CA GLY A 173 -1.41 2.37 -14.66
C GLY A 173 -0.18 1.51 -14.82
N ASP A 174 0.02 1.03 -16.03
CA ASP A 174 1.17 0.24 -16.42
C ASP A 174 2.42 1.11 -16.53
N LEU A 175 3.50 0.70 -15.87
CA LEU A 175 4.80 1.37 -15.95
C LEU A 175 5.59 0.96 -17.21
N GLU A 176 5.23 -0.13 -17.87
CA GLU A 176 5.86 -0.58 -19.12
C GLU A 176 5.23 0.06 -20.35
N ASP A 177 3.96 0.49 -20.28
CA ASP A 177 3.31 1.25 -21.37
C ASP A 177 3.80 2.70 -21.39
N PRO A 178 4.56 3.12 -22.41
CA PRO A 178 5.07 4.49 -22.52
C PRO A 178 3.96 5.55 -22.66
N ASN A 179 2.76 5.16 -23.06
CA ASN A 179 1.61 6.05 -23.23
C ASN A 179 0.72 6.14 -21.99
N SER A 180 1.01 5.36 -20.96
CA SER A 180 0.21 5.38 -19.74
C SER A 180 0.32 6.71 -18.99
N THR A 181 -0.74 7.11 -18.31
CA THR A 181 -0.80 8.36 -17.54
C THR A 181 0.28 8.41 -16.46
N VAL A 182 0.63 7.25 -15.86
CA VAL A 182 1.70 7.17 -14.86
C VAL A 182 3.07 7.45 -15.48
N ARG A 183 3.35 6.98 -16.69
CA ARG A 183 4.61 7.25 -17.40
C ARG A 183 4.71 8.71 -17.78
N GLN A 184 3.64 9.31 -18.28
CA GLN A 184 3.58 10.73 -18.61
C GLN A 184 3.83 11.60 -17.36
N ALA A 185 3.18 11.28 -16.25
CA ALA A 185 3.38 11.99 -14.99
C ALA A 185 4.83 11.89 -14.48
N LEU A 186 5.46 10.70 -14.58
CA LEU A 186 6.84 10.48 -14.16
C LEU A 186 7.85 11.18 -15.07
N SER A 187 7.59 11.26 -16.37
CA SER A 187 8.48 11.98 -17.30
C SER A 187 8.41 13.50 -17.17
N ALA A 188 7.27 14.02 -16.73
CA ALA A 188 7.04 15.47 -16.61
C ALA A 188 7.39 16.03 -15.21
N ASN A 189 7.59 15.19 -14.19
CA ASN A 189 7.76 15.63 -12.81
C ASN A 189 8.92 14.91 -12.13
N TYR A 190 9.53 15.60 -11.17
CA TYR A 190 10.47 14.94 -10.26
C TYR A 190 9.72 14.03 -9.28
N SER A 191 10.24 12.81 -9.12
CA SER A 191 9.64 11.81 -8.25
C SER A 191 10.67 11.10 -7.40
N ILE A 192 10.28 10.71 -6.20
CA ILE A 192 11.08 9.89 -5.30
C ILE A 192 10.36 8.57 -5.00
N ARG A 193 11.13 7.59 -4.56
CA ARG A 193 10.64 6.28 -4.08
C ARG A 193 11.16 6.02 -2.68
N ARG A 194 10.45 5.20 -1.95
CA ARG A 194 10.89 4.77 -0.61
C ARG A 194 12.08 3.82 -0.71
N LYS A 195 13.15 4.10 0.04
CA LYS A 195 14.33 3.22 0.23
C LYS A 195 14.85 2.59 -1.07
N PRO A 196 15.19 3.40 -2.10
CA PRO A 196 15.59 2.89 -3.42
C PRO A 196 16.88 2.05 -3.34
N ASN A 197 17.77 2.35 -2.40
CA ASN A 197 19.07 1.70 -2.21
C ASN A 197 18.97 0.22 -1.79
N LEU A 198 17.79 -0.23 -1.34
CA LEU A 198 17.58 -1.65 -0.96
C LEU A 198 17.35 -2.58 -2.16
N GLY A 199 17.33 -2.08 -3.39
CA GLY A 199 17.23 -2.88 -4.61
C GLY A 199 15.89 -3.61 -4.81
N THR A 200 14.87 -3.30 -4.00
CA THR A 200 13.56 -3.93 -4.10
C THR A 200 12.74 -3.40 -5.28
N GLN A 201 13.13 -2.25 -5.84
CA GLN A 201 12.46 -1.55 -6.93
C GLN A 201 10.96 -1.32 -6.63
N PRO A 202 10.62 -0.39 -5.71
CA PRO A 202 9.24 -0.05 -5.38
C PRO A 202 8.45 0.43 -6.59
N GLY A 203 7.20 -0.04 -6.74
CA GLY A 203 6.27 0.38 -7.81
C GLY A 203 5.40 1.57 -7.43
N VAL A 204 5.62 2.20 -6.28
CA VAL A 204 4.94 3.43 -5.84
C VAL A 204 5.92 4.59 -5.89
N TYR A 205 5.53 5.66 -6.58
CA TYR A 205 6.29 6.89 -6.77
C TYR A 205 5.55 8.05 -6.14
N TYR A 206 6.31 9.01 -5.62
CA TYR A 206 5.78 10.22 -4.99
C TYR A 206 6.31 11.45 -5.75
N LEU A 207 5.41 12.28 -6.26
CA LEU A 207 5.75 13.62 -6.79
C LEU A 207 5.82 14.58 -5.60
N ILE A 208 6.91 15.33 -5.50
CA ILE A 208 7.23 16.20 -4.36
C ILE A 208 7.54 17.64 -4.80
#